data_b234ab7f7619d16e5d1aa2e9940865ad
#
_entry.id   b234ab7f7619d16e5d1aa2e9940865ad
#
_cell.length_a   1.000
_cell.length_b   1.000
_cell.length_c   1.000
_cell.angle_alpha   90.00
_cell.angle_beta   90.00
_cell.angle_gamma   90.00
#
_symmetry.space_group_name_H-M   'P 1'
#
loop_
_entity.id
_entity.type
_entity.pdbx_description
1 polymer ?
#
loop_
_entity_poly.entity_id
_entity_poly.type
_entity_poly.pdbx_seq_one_letter_code
_entity_poly.pdbx_strand_id
1 'polypeptide(L)' 'MGVKELRKLTGLSQTAFGEKYDIPMRTIQNWENGVRVPPNYILKLLERVVKEDFDIK' A
#
# COMPACT_ATOMS: atom_id res chain seq x y z
N MET A 1 -1.89 10.59 -0.45
CA MET A 1 -0.97 9.72 0.31
C MET A 1 -0.50 8.60 -0.60
N GLY A 2 0.81 8.37 -0.65
CA GLY A 2 1.37 7.33 -1.51
C GLY A 2 1.39 5.95 -0.86
N VAL A 3 1.64 4.93 -1.68
CA VAL A 3 1.70 3.53 -1.19
C VAL A 3 2.78 3.37 -0.12
N LYS A 4 3.94 3.98 -0.32
CA LYS A 4 5.02 3.88 0.66
C LYS A 4 4.64 4.46 2.02
N GLU A 5 3.95 5.59 2.00
CA GLU A 5 3.47 6.22 3.23
C GLU A 5 2.44 5.35 3.94
N LEU A 6 1.51 4.78 3.17
CA LEU A 6 0.52 3.85 3.71
C LEU A 6 1.18 2.65 4.35
N ARG A 7 2.15 2.06 3.65
CA ARG A 7 2.86 0.91 4.18
C ARG A 7 3.58 1.26 5.48
N LYS A 8 4.22 2.41 5.53
CA LYS A 8 4.92 2.86 6.74
C LYS A 8 3.98 3.00 7.93
N LEU A 9 2.76 3.44 7.69
CA LEU A 9 1.76 3.52 8.76
C LEU A 9 1.44 2.16 9.36
N THR A 10 1.53 1.10 8.56
CA THR A 10 1.25 -0.26 9.04
C THR A 10 2.43 -0.88 9.77
N GLY A 11 3.64 -0.37 9.55
CA GLY A 11 4.86 -0.98 10.08
C GLY A 11 5.27 -2.25 9.35
N LEU A 12 4.59 -2.62 8.28
CA LEU A 12 4.88 -3.84 7.54
C LEU A 12 5.99 -3.62 6.51
N SER A 13 6.73 -4.69 6.23
CA SER A 13 7.68 -4.70 5.10
C SER A 13 6.91 -4.73 3.79
N GLN A 14 7.61 -4.52 2.66
CA GLN A 14 7.01 -4.65 1.35
C GLN A 14 6.41 -6.05 1.15
N THR A 15 7.15 -7.07 1.55
CA THR A 15 6.70 -8.45 1.44
C THR A 15 5.43 -8.70 2.25
N ALA A 16 5.45 -8.31 3.52
CA ALA A 16 4.31 -8.51 4.41
C ALA A 16 3.08 -7.72 3.95
N PHE A 17 3.29 -6.49 3.52
CA PHE A 17 2.21 -5.64 3.00
C PHE A 17 1.59 -6.26 1.75
N GLY A 18 2.42 -6.74 0.84
CA GLY A 18 1.94 -7.40 -0.38
C GLY A 18 1.15 -8.66 -0.08
N GLU A 19 1.62 -9.47 0.85
CA GLU A 19 0.92 -10.69 1.24
C GLU A 19 -0.43 -10.38 1.87
N LYS A 20 -0.47 -9.38 2.73
CA LYS A 20 -1.70 -9.01 3.44
C LYS A 20 -2.79 -8.53 2.48
N TYR A 21 -2.42 -7.77 1.46
CA TYR A 21 -3.39 -7.18 0.52
C TYR A 21 -3.40 -7.86 -0.84
N ASP A 22 -2.70 -8.99 -0.95
CA ASP A 22 -2.67 -9.80 -2.17
C ASP A 22 -2.16 -9.00 -3.38
N ILE A 23 -1.14 -8.20 -3.14
CA ILE A 23 -0.50 -7.37 -4.16
C ILE A 23 0.89 -7.95 -4.45
N PRO A 24 1.23 -8.20 -5.72
CA PRO A 24 2.57 -8.68 -6.05
C PRO A 24 3.65 -7.71 -5.56
N MET A 25 4.74 -8.26 -5.03
CA MET A 25 5.82 -7.43 -4.50
C MET A 25 6.40 -6.48 -5.55
N ARG A 26 6.53 -6.97 -6.79
CA ARG A 26 7.02 -6.15 -7.89
C ARG A 26 6.13 -4.92 -8.10
N THR A 27 4.82 -5.10 -7.99
CA THR A 27 3.88 -3.98 -8.13
C THR A 27 4.10 -2.95 -7.03
N ILE A 28 4.27 -3.39 -5.79
CA ILE A 28 4.55 -2.49 -4.68
C ILE A 28 5.86 -1.74 -4.91
N GLN A 29 6.90 -2.45 -5.32
CA GLN A 29 8.18 -1.84 -5.61
C GLN A 29 8.09 -0.78 -6.71
N ASN A 30 7.36 -1.10 -7.79
CA ASN A 30 7.16 -0.16 -8.89
C ASN A 30 6.42 1.09 -8.43
N TRP A 31 5.40 0.92 -7.61
CA TRP A 31 4.64 2.05 -7.07
C TRP A 31 5.49 2.92 -6.14
N GLU A 32 6.30 2.29 -5.29
CA GLU A 32 7.13 3.03 -4.33
C GLU A 32 8.32 3.71 -5.01
N ASN A 33 8.84 3.13 -6.09
CA ASN A 33 9.99 3.67 -6.81
C ASN A 33 9.60 4.65 -7.92
N GLY A 34 8.30 4.88 -8.14
CA GLY A 34 7.83 5.81 -9.15
C GLY A 34 7.89 5.28 -10.57
N VAL A 35 8.18 3.99 -10.77
CA VAL A 35 8.18 3.36 -12.09
C VAL A 35 6.77 3.29 -12.64
N ARG A 36 5.80 3.05 -11.77
CA ARG A 36 4.38 3.04 -12.11
C ARG A 36 3.60 3.76 -11.03
N VAL A 37 2.48 4.35 -11.42
CA VAL A 37 1.60 5.07 -10.50
C VAL A 37 0.31 4.26 -10.36
N PRO A 38 -0.11 3.95 -9.14
CA PRO A 38 -1.37 3.24 -8.96
C PRO A 38 -2.54 4.13 -9.37
N PRO A 39 -3.60 3.57 -9.96
CA PRO A 39 -4.81 4.36 -10.23
C PRO A 39 -5.36 4.97 -8.95
N ASN A 40 -5.93 6.16 -9.05
CA ASN A 40 -6.46 6.86 -7.88
C ASN A 40 -7.48 6.02 -7.10
N TYR A 41 -8.33 5.28 -7.79
CA TYR A 41 -9.34 4.47 -7.11
C TYR A 41 -8.71 3.33 -6.30
N ILE A 42 -7.62 2.75 -6.81
CA ILE A 42 -6.89 1.71 -6.08
C ILE A 42 -6.23 2.32 -4.83
N LEU A 43 -5.62 3.47 -4.99
CA LEU A 43 -4.96 4.14 -3.87
C LEU A 43 -5.94 4.52 -2.77
N LYS A 44 -7.11 5.01 -3.16
CA LYS A 44 -8.16 5.37 -2.19
C LYS A 44 -8.72 4.15 -1.47
N LEU A 45 -8.95 3.06 -2.20
CA LEU A 45 -9.42 1.81 -1.59
C LEU A 45 -8.39 1.25 -0.62
N LEU A 46 -7.12 1.26 -1.03
CA LEU A 46 -6.03 0.78 -0.18
C LEU A 46 -5.91 1.61 1.09
N GLU A 47 -6.00 2.92 0.97
CA GLU A 47 -5.98 3.83 2.10
C GLU A 47 -7.10 3.52 3.09
N ARG A 48 -8.30 3.28 2.57
CA ARG A 48 -9.46 2.92 3.38
C ARG A 48 -9.26 1.62 4.14
N VAL A 49 -8.82 0.59 3.42
CA VAL A 49 -8.62 -0.75 3.99
C VAL A 49 -7.51 -0.72 5.04
N VAL A 50 -6.42 -0.02 4.77
CA VAL A 50 -5.32 0.11 5.72
C VAL A 50 -5.79 0.80 7.00
N LYS A 51 -6.54 1.87 6.86
CA LYS A 51 -7.05 2.60 8.03
C LYS A 51 -7.98 1.74 8.86
N GLU A 52 -8.82 0.94 8.23
CA GLU A 52 -9.71 0.02 8.94
C GLU A 52 -8.93 -1.09 9.63
N ASP A 53 -7.99 -1.72 8.91
CA ASP A 53 -7.26 -2.88 9.42
C ASP A 53 -6.35 -2.51 10.59
N PHE A 54 -5.83 -1.30 10.61
CA PHE A 54 -4.88 -0.85 11.63
C PHE A 54 -5.46 0.21 12.56
N ASP A 55 -6.77 0.41 12.47
CA ASP A 55 -7.49 1.36 13.32
C ASP A 55 -6.87 2.77 13.31
N ILE A 56 -6.48 3.21 12.13
CA ILE A 56 -5.88 4.54 11.94
C ILE A 56 -6.99 5.52 11.59
N LYS A 57 -7.00 6.63 12.29
CA LYS A 57 -8.01 7.70 12.09
C LYS A 57 -7.50 8.84 11.22
#